data_7ddb6429c30057127168036f92f3a9d9
#
_entry.id   7ddb6429c30057127168036f92f3a9d9
#
_cell.length_a   1.000
_cell.length_b   1.000
_cell.length_c   1.000
_cell.angle_alpha   90.00
_cell.angle_beta   90.00
_cell.angle_gamma   90.00
#
_symmetry.space_group_name_H-M   'P 1'
#
loop_
_entity.id
_entity.type
_entity.pdbx_description
1 polymer ?
#
loop_
_entity_poly.entity_id
_entity_poly.type
_entity_poly.pdbx_seq_one_letter_code
_entity_poly.pdbx_strand_id
1 'polypeptide(L)'
;MDELSAFHAALLLIGGVVAGIVNTLAGGGSLLTVPLLVLCGVPGVMANGTNRIGILVQCISAVLRFRKEGIFEPREMMSIAAPVMIGSLIGAYGITAVPDGTFERLFGLAMLVLLVPALRQATRKVAQDPAAAAAWPPWLSNSVFLGIGLYAGALQAGVGVPFLFALLHSGKDPVRANAIKIGVTALSALVAVPIFIFHGDVAWLPAVVLAAGFLVGGSLGASAAIRGGDRLIRPILAVAVLGLAGRMLGLY
;
A
#
# COMPACT_ATOMS: atom_id res chain seq x y z
N MET A 1 9.29 -11.29 -22.48
CA MET A 1 9.79 -11.51 -21.09
C MET A 1 9.50 -12.98 -20.77
N ASP A 2 10.27 -13.87 -21.42
CA ASP A 2 9.86 -15.27 -21.51
C ASP A 2 10.42 -16.17 -20.38
N GLU A 3 11.35 -15.70 -19.55
CA GLU A 3 11.80 -16.49 -18.39
C GLU A 3 12.17 -15.57 -17.22
N LEU A 4 11.34 -15.58 -16.19
CA LEU A 4 11.72 -15.01 -14.88
C LEU A 4 12.84 -15.89 -14.32
N SER A 5 14.06 -15.36 -14.18
CA SER A 5 15.15 -16.17 -13.62
C SER A 5 14.81 -16.63 -12.21
N ALA A 6 15.34 -17.79 -11.80
CA ALA A 6 15.13 -18.32 -10.45
C ALA A 6 15.52 -17.31 -9.35
N PHE A 7 16.56 -16.50 -9.62
CA PHE A 7 16.99 -15.42 -8.71
C PHE A 7 15.92 -14.32 -8.58
N HIS A 8 15.36 -13.82 -9.71
CA HIS A 8 14.29 -12.83 -9.69
C HIS A 8 13.02 -13.37 -9.04
N ALA A 9 12.66 -14.63 -9.29
CA ALA A 9 11.52 -15.27 -8.65
C ALA A 9 11.70 -15.35 -7.11
N ALA A 10 12.87 -15.77 -6.64
CA ALA A 10 13.18 -15.79 -5.21
C ALA A 10 13.14 -14.38 -4.59
N LEU A 11 13.70 -13.39 -5.29
CA LEU A 11 13.71 -11.99 -4.86
C LEU A 11 12.28 -11.43 -4.73
N LEU A 12 11.40 -11.69 -5.71
CA LEU A 12 10.00 -11.26 -5.68
C LEU A 12 9.20 -11.99 -4.60
N LEU A 13 9.43 -13.28 -4.41
CA LEU A 13 8.74 -14.05 -3.37
C LEU A 13 9.10 -13.53 -1.97
N ILE A 14 10.39 -13.44 -1.66
CA ILE A 14 10.89 -12.94 -0.37
C ILE A 14 10.50 -11.47 -0.19
N GLY A 15 10.70 -10.65 -1.23
CA GLY A 15 10.28 -9.26 -1.26
C GLY A 15 8.78 -9.10 -1.00
N GLY A 16 7.95 -9.98 -1.56
CA GLY A 16 6.51 -10.04 -1.30
C GLY A 16 6.16 -10.34 0.15
N VAL A 17 6.85 -11.30 0.78
CA VAL A 17 6.65 -11.60 2.22
C VAL A 17 6.99 -10.39 3.07
N VAL A 18 8.17 -9.82 2.90
CA VAL A 18 8.63 -8.65 3.65
C VAL A 18 7.70 -7.45 3.41
N ALA A 19 7.40 -7.17 2.15
CA ALA A 19 6.51 -6.07 1.79
C ALA A 19 5.08 -6.26 2.30
N GLY A 20 4.57 -7.48 2.33
CA GLY A 20 3.27 -7.82 2.89
C GLY A 20 3.19 -7.52 4.40
N ILE A 21 4.22 -7.89 5.15
CA ILE A 21 4.35 -7.55 6.58
C ILE A 21 4.40 -6.03 6.75
N VAL A 22 5.31 -5.36 6.03
CA VAL A 22 5.48 -3.89 6.08
C VAL A 22 4.21 -3.16 5.69
N ASN A 23 3.52 -3.60 4.63
CA ASN A 23 2.30 -2.96 4.16
C ASN A 23 1.16 -3.09 5.18
N THR A 24 1.05 -4.25 5.81
CA THR A 24 0.02 -4.48 6.83
C THR A 24 0.30 -3.63 8.08
N LEU A 25 1.54 -3.51 8.52
CA LEU A 25 1.91 -2.75 9.72
C LEU A 25 1.95 -1.23 9.47
N ALA A 26 2.64 -0.80 8.43
CA ALA A 26 2.95 0.61 8.17
C ALA A 26 2.32 1.17 6.88
N GLY A 27 1.82 0.31 5.99
CA GLY A 27 1.22 0.74 4.71
C GLY A 27 2.23 1.11 3.63
N GLY A 28 3.49 0.69 3.77
CA GLY A 28 4.60 1.05 2.88
C GLY A 28 5.10 -0.08 1.98
N GLY A 29 4.39 -1.21 1.84
CA GLY A 29 4.86 -2.38 1.09
C GLY A 29 5.19 -2.10 -0.37
N SER A 30 4.36 -1.29 -1.04
CA SER A 30 4.58 -0.91 -2.45
C SER A 30 5.86 -0.10 -2.66
N LEU A 31 6.36 0.58 -1.63
CA LEU A 31 7.65 1.29 -1.68
C LEU A 31 8.84 0.34 -1.88
N LEU A 32 8.65 -0.95 -1.60
CA LEU A 32 9.65 -1.99 -1.83
C LEU A 32 9.39 -2.74 -3.13
N THR A 33 8.16 -3.16 -3.37
CA THR A 33 7.84 -4.13 -4.43
C THR A 33 7.76 -3.53 -5.82
N VAL A 34 7.29 -2.28 -5.99
CA VAL A 34 7.29 -1.64 -7.30
C VAL A 34 8.71 -1.43 -7.82
N PRO A 35 9.66 -0.85 -7.04
CA PRO A 35 11.05 -0.78 -7.48
C PRO A 35 11.71 -2.15 -7.68
N LEU A 36 11.36 -3.17 -6.89
CA LEU A 36 11.87 -4.53 -7.10
C LEU A 36 11.40 -5.10 -8.45
N LEU A 37 10.14 -4.86 -8.84
CA LEU A 37 9.64 -5.25 -10.15
C LEU A 37 10.36 -4.52 -11.29
N VAL A 38 10.63 -3.21 -11.11
CA VAL A 38 11.42 -2.42 -12.07
C VAL A 38 12.84 -2.95 -12.18
N LEU A 39 13.49 -3.32 -11.06
CA LEU A 39 14.80 -3.98 -11.06
C LEU A 39 14.78 -5.35 -11.78
N CYS A 40 13.64 -6.05 -11.76
CA CYS A 40 13.42 -7.27 -12.52
C CYS A 40 13.10 -7.02 -14.01
N GLY A 41 13.19 -5.76 -14.48
CA GLY A 41 12.96 -5.38 -15.88
C GLY A 41 11.50 -5.15 -16.26
N VAL A 42 10.58 -5.04 -15.29
CA VAL A 42 9.18 -4.70 -15.56
C VAL A 42 9.05 -3.18 -15.73
N PRO A 43 8.45 -2.65 -16.82
CA PRO A 43 8.21 -1.23 -17.01
C PRO A 43 7.45 -0.61 -15.83
N GLY A 44 7.68 0.68 -15.53
CA GLY A 44 7.23 1.31 -14.30
C GLY A 44 5.72 1.24 -14.07
N VAL A 45 4.90 1.61 -15.06
CA VAL A 45 3.43 1.56 -14.96
C VAL A 45 2.95 0.10 -14.84
N MET A 46 3.54 -0.81 -15.62
CA MET A 46 3.25 -2.24 -15.54
C MET A 46 3.67 -2.82 -14.17
N ALA A 47 4.79 -2.39 -13.59
CA ALA A 47 5.20 -2.78 -12.23
C ALA A 47 4.18 -2.35 -11.18
N ASN A 48 3.61 -1.14 -11.34
CA ASN A 48 2.55 -0.65 -10.46
C ASN A 48 1.27 -1.51 -10.57
N GLY A 49 0.82 -1.84 -11.79
CA GLY A 49 -0.34 -2.72 -12.02
C GLY A 49 -0.10 -4.14 -11.50
N THR A 50 1.06 -4.70 -11.79
CA THR A 50 1.51 -6.03 -11.30
C THR A 50 1.49 -6.11 -9.77
N ASN A 51 2.02 -5.10 -9.11
CA ASN A 51 2.05 -5.01 -7.64
C ASN A 51 0.65 -5.02 -7.02
N ARG A 52 -0.37 -4.45 -7.68
CA ARG A 52 -1.74 -4.37 -7.16
C ARG A 52 -2.39 -5.73 -6.96
N ILE A 53 -2.06 -6.70 -7.81
CA ILE A 53 -2.52 -8.09 -7.64
C ILE A 53 -2.01 -8.64 -6.31
N GLY A 54 -0.72 -8.45 -6.04
CA GLY A 54 -0.13 -8.83 -4.75
C GLY A 54 -0.76 -8.10 -3.56
N ILE A 55 -0.97 -6.79 -3.67
CA ILE A 55 -1.63 -5.99 -2.63
C ILE A 55 -3.06 -6.48 -2.36
N LEU A 56 -3.83 -6.80 -3.40
CA LEU A 56 -5.19 -7.32 -3.25
C LEU A 56 -5.18 -8.64 -2.45
N VAL A 57 -4.32 -9.57 -2.85
CA VAL A 57 -4.16 -10.87 -2.15
C VAL A 57 -3.70 -10.67 -0.71
N GLN A 58 -2.73 -9.79 -0.47
CA GLN A 58 -2.25 -9.42 0.87
C GLN A 58 -3.38 -8.86 1.73
N CYS A 59 -4.15 -7.90 1.20
CA CYS A 59 -5.23 -7.28 1.94
C CYS A 59 -6.32 -8.29 2.29
N ILE A 60 -6.69 -9.19 1.38
CA ILE A 60 -7.65 -10.27 1.65
C ILE A 60 -7.14 -11.15 2.80
N SER A 61 -5.88 -11.60 2.71
CA SER A 61 -5.25 -12.42 3.76
C SER A 61 -5.25 -11.73 5.13
N ALA A 62 -4.90 -10.43 5.16
CA ALA A 62 -4.86 -9.65 6.39
C ALA A 62 -6.27 -9.39 6.96
N VAL A 63 -7.25 -9.04 6.11
CA VAL A 63 -8.66 -8.84 6.52
C VAL A 63 -9.23 -10.12 7.13
N LEU A 64 -8.98 -11.28 6.51
CA LEU A 64 -9.42 -12.56 7.05
C LEU A 64 -8.83 -12.81 8.44
N ARG A 65 -7.57 -12.43 8.66
CA ARG A 65 -6.93 -12.54 9.97
C ARG A 65 -7.55 -11.58 11.00
N PHE A 66 -7.72 -10.29 10.66
CA PHE A 66 -8.38 -9.32 11.54
C PHE A 66 -9.83 -9.69 11.87
N ARG A 67 -10.54 -10.25 10.88
CA ARG A 67 -11.92 -10.71 11.05
C ARG A 67 -12.02 -11.89 12.00
N LYS A 68 -11.09 -12.84 11.92
CA LYS A 68 -11.00 -14.01 12.81
C LYS A 68 -10.77 -13.60 14.27
N GLU A 69 -10.10 -12.49 14.50
CA GLU A 69 -9.85 -11.92 15.84
C GLU A 69 -10.95 -10.91 16.30
N GLY A 70 -12.02 -10.76 15.53
CA GLY A 70 -13.13 -9.85 15.88
C GLY A 70 -12.82 -8.36 15.80
N ILE A 71 -11.71 -7.97 15.11
CA ILE A 71 -11.23 -6.58 15.04
C ILE A 71 -11.81 -5.84 13.84
N PHE A 72 -12.13 -6.55 12.75
CA PHE A 72 -12.58 -5.95 11.50
C PHE A 72 -14.09 -5.78 11.45
N GLU A 73 -14.56 -4.53 11.35
CA GLU A 73 -15.97 -4.16 11.20
C GLU A 73 -16.26 -3.61 9.79
N PRO A 74 -16.98 -4.36 8.93
CA PRO A 74 -17.26 -3.94 7.56
C PRO A 74 -18.01 -2.60 7.45
N ARG A 75 -18.91 -2.30 8.41
CA ARG A 75 -19.69 -1.05 8.41
C ARG A 75 -18.82 0.19 8.48
N GLU A 76 -17.79 0.17 9.30
CA GLU A 76 -16.86 1.29 9.45
C GLU A 76 -16.03 1.50 8.17
N MET A 77 -15.63 0.42 7.50
CA MET A 77 -14.96 0.48 6.21
C MET A 77 -15.87 1.08 5.13
N MET A 78 -17.14 0.65 5.08
CA MET A 78 -18.09 1.08 4.05
C MET A 78 -18.42 2.58 4.13
N SER A 79 -18.28 3.21 5.29
CA SER A 79 -18.53 4.66 5.45
C SER A 79 -17.60 5.54 4.61
N ILE A 80 -16.40 5.06 4.29
CA ILE A 80 -15.38 5.77 3.50
C ILE A 80 -15.07 5.08 2.16
N ALA A 81 -15.74 3.96 1.87
CA ALA A 81 -15.46 3.15 0.69
C ALA A 81 -15.75 3.89 -0.61
N ALA A 82 -16.91 4.55 -0.71
CA ALA A 82 -17.33 5.21 -1.95
C ALA A 82 -16.35 6.29 -2.42
N PRO A 83 -15.96 7.29 -1.62
CA PRO A 83 -15.00 8.30 -2.06
C PRO A 83 -13.63 7.70 -2.40
N VAL A 84 -13.17 6.69 -1.67
CA VAL A 84 -11.89 6.03 -1.97
C VAL A 84 -11.97 5.26 -3.29
N MET A 85 -13.04 4.51 -3.55
CA MET A 85 -13.20 3.76 -4.80
C MET A 85 -13.28 4.68 -6.01
N ILE A 86 -14.04 5.78 -5.92
CA ILE A 86 -14.16 6.78 -6.98
C ILE A 86 -12.79 7.42 -7.26
N GLY A 87 -12.11 7.87 -6.21
CA GLY A 87 -10.75 8.41 -6.35
C GLY A 87 -9.78 7.40 -6.96
N SER A 88 -9.83 6.15 -6.49
CA SER A 88 -8.97 5.08 -7.00
C SER A 88 -9.21 4.75 -8.47
N LEU A 89 -10.45 4.76 -8.91
CA LEU A 89 -10.82 4.59 -10.31
C LEU A 89 -10.20 5.68 -11.18
N ILE A 90 -10.37 6.94 -10.78
CA ILE A 90 -9.82 8.11 -11.49
C ILE A 90 -8.29 8.05 -11.51
N GLY A 91 -7.66 7.78 -10.36
CA GLY A 91 -6.22 7.71 -10.25
C GLY A 91 -5.60 6.59 -11.07
N ALA A 92 -6.20 5.39 -11.05
CA ALA A 92 -5.74 4.25 -11.83
C ALA A 92 -5.84 4.52 -13.33
N TYR A 93 -6.96 5.07 -13.79
CA TYR A 93 -7.12 5.43 -15.20
C TYR A 93 -6.14 6.51 -15.64
N GLY A 94 -5.94 7.56 -14.81
CA GLY A 94 -5.03 8.64 -15.15
C GLY A 94 -3.57 8.20 -15.24
N ILE A 95 -3.13 7.25 -14.41
CA ILE A 95 -1.71 6.83 -14.38
C ILE A 95 -1.34 5.92 -15.56
N THR A 96 -2.29 5.18 -16.13
CA THR A 96 -2.02 4.32 -17.30
C THR A 96 -1.68 5.11 -18.57
N ALA A 97 -2.02 6.41 -18.63
CA ALA A 97 -1.65 7.30 -19.71
C ALA A 97 -0.28 7.99 -19.52
N VAL A 98 0.40 7.75 -18.39
CA VAL A 98 1.68 8.40 -18.07
C VAL A 98 2.84 7.56 -18.59
N PRO A 99 3.85 8.17 -19.26
CA PRO A 99 5.05 7.45 -19.68
C PRO A 99 5.83 6.87 -18.49
N ASP A 100 6.42 5.68 -18.66
CA ASP A 100 7.12 4.96 -17.58
C ASP A 100 8.19 5.80 -16.88
N GLY A 101 9.03 6.52 -17.61
CA GLY A 101 10.07 7.37 -17.01
C GLY A 101 9.49 8.52 -16.16
N THR A 102 8.31 9.04 -16.51
CA THR A 102 7.60 10.03 -15.69
C THR A 102 6.99 9.37 -14.46
N PHE A 103 6.37 8.19 -14.62
CA PHE A 103 5.87 7.40 -13.50
C PHE A 103 6.97 7.10 -12.48
N GLU A 104 8.12 6.61 -12.93
CA GLU A 104 9.24 6.26 -12.05
C GLU A 104 9.72 7.45 -11.23
N ARG A 105 9.84 8.64 -11.84
CA ARG A 105 10.20 9.88 -11.14
C ARG A 105 9.14 10.30 -10.13
N LEU A 106 7.86 10.27 -10.50
CA LEU A 106 6.74 10.57 -9.58
C LEU A 106 6.70 9.58 -8.41
N PHE A 107 6.91 8.30 -8.70
CA PHE A 107 6.94 7.25 -7.69
C PHE A 107 8.13 7.43 -6.74
N GLY A 108 9.33 7.67 -7.28
CA GLY A 108 10.54 7.94 -6.49
C GLY A 108 10.39 9.17 -5.59
N LEU A 109 9.81 10.26 -6.10
CA LEU A 109 9.51 11.45 -5.30
C LEU A 109 8.50 11.13 -4.18
N ALA A 110 7.43 10.40 -4.51
CA ALA A 110 6.45 9.96 -3.51
C ALA A 110 7.08 9.09 -2.42
N MET A 111 8.03 8.21 -2.77
CA MET A 111 8.80 7.41 -1.81
C MET A 111 9.53 8.30 -0.80
N LEU A 112 10.24 9.34 -1.26
CA LEU A 112 10.98 10.26 -0.39
C LEU A 112 10.05 11.08 0.51
N VAL A 113 8.96 11.62 -0.06
CA VAL A 113 7.98 12.41 0.68
C VAL A 113 7.30 11.59 1.77
N LEU A 114 6.92 10.34 1.48
CA LEU A 114 6.22 9.49 2.43
C LEU A 114 7.14 8.79 3.43
N LEU A 115 8.44 8.70 3.15
CA LEU A 115 9.39 8.15 4.09
C LEU A 115 9.43 8.96 5.40
N VAL A 116 9.38 10.29 5.30
CA VAL A 116 9.43 11.17 6.47
C VAL A 116 8.27 10.92 7.45
N PRO A 117 6.98 10.96 7.04
CA PRO A 117 5.88 10.67 7.96
C PRO A 117 5.86 9.20 8.40
N ALA A 118 6.27 8.25 7.55
CA ALA A 118 6.38 6.84 7.92
C ALA A 118 7.38 6.63 9.06
N LEU A 119 8.51 7.33 9.02
CA LEU A 119 9.52 7.31 10.10
C LEU A 119 9.05 8.06 11.35
N ARG A 120 8.43 9.24 11.17
CA ARG A 120 7.92 10.07 12.28
C ARG A 120 6.75 9.43 13.01
N GLN A 121 5.89 8.69 12.33
CA GLN A 121 4.81 7.93 12.93
C GLN A 121 5.34 6.87 13.92
N ALA A 122 6.62 6.48 13.72
CA ALA A 122 7.36 5.61 14.63
C ALA A 122 7.66 6.23 15.99
N THR A 123 7.87 7.53 16.04
CA THR A 123 8.37 8.23 17.24
C THR A 123 7.28 8.94 18.03
N ARG A 124 6.14 9.23 17.40
CA ARG A 124 4.97 9.76 18.09
C ARG A 124 4.16 8.59 18.66
N LYS A 125 4.18 8.42 19.99
CA LYS A 125 2.97 8.02 20.69
C LYS A 125 1.95 9.07 20.28
N VAL A 126 1.01 8.70 19.41
CA VAL A 126 -0.15 9.54 19.14
C VAL A 126 -0.73 9.81 20.52
N ALA A 127 -0.65 11.05 20.95
CA ALA A 127 -1.31 11.46 22.16
C ALA A 127 -2.79 11.13 21.94
N GLN A 128 -3.21 10.03 22.51
CA GLN A 128 -4.59 9.59 22.52
C GLN A 128 -5.32 10.48 23.52
N ASP A 129 -5.61 11.69 23.09
CA ASP A 129 -6.71 12.41 23.70
C ASP A 129 -7.93 12.20 22.78
N PRO A 130 -8.82 11.25 23.13
CA PRO A 130 -10.05 11.03 22.39
C PRO A 130 -10.94 12.28 22.34
N ALA A 131 -10.75 13.22 23.27
CA ALA A 131 -11.48 14.48 23.33
C ALA A 131 -11.00 15.51 22.29
N ALA A 132 -9.78 15.38 21.76
CA ALA A 132 -9.24 16.29 20.75
C ALA A 132 -9.54 15.85 19.30
N ALA A 133 -10.11 14.67 19.08
CA ALA A 133 -10.51 14.18 17.76
C ALA A 133 -11.85 14.84 17.36
N ALA A 134 -11.80 16.06 16.85
CA ALA A 134 -12.95 16.68 16.22
C ALA A 134 -13.30 15.90 14.94
N ALA A 135 -14.47 15.27 14.92
CA ALA A 135 -14.96 14.59 13.71
C ALA A 135 -15.01 15.60 12.56
N TRP A 136 -14.34 15.30 11.46
CA TRP A 136 -14.42 16.14 10.27
C TRP A 136 -15.86 16.24 9.77
N PRO A 137 -16.29 17.40 9.29
CA PRO A 137 -17.58 17.49 8.62
C PRO A 137 -17.59 16.53 7.41
N PRO A 138 -18.76 15.95 7.06
CA PRO A 138 -18.86 14.90 6.04
C PRO A 138 -18.22 15.28 4.69
N TRP A 139 -18.36 16.53 4.28
CA TRP A 139 -17.76 17.00 3.01
C TRP A 139 -16.23 16.96 3.04
N LEU A 140 -15.60 17.35 4.17
CA LEU A 140 -14.15 17.34 4.31
C LEU A 140 -13.62 15.89 4.38
N SER A 141 -14.30 15.04 5.15
CA SER A 141 -13.97 13.61 5.22
C SER A 141 -14.01 12.97 3.83
N ASN A 142 -15.10 13.18 3.10
CA ASN A 142 -15.23 12.64 1.74
C ASN A 142 -14.16 13.17 0.78
N SER A 143 -13.82 14.47 0.86
CA SER A 143 -12.77 15.06 0.02
C SER A 143 -11.39 14.49 0.34
N VAL A 144 -11.06 14.31 1.62
CA VAL A 144 -9.80 13.70 2.05
C VAL A 144 -9.69 12.26 1.58
N PHE A 145 -10.74 11.44 1.79
CA PHE A 145 -10.73 10.05 1.36
C PHE A 145 -10.78 9.89 -0.17
N LEU A 146 -11.42 10.80 -0.90
CA LEU A 146 -11.35 10.87 -2.36
C LEU A 146 -9.91 11.14 -2.83
N GLY A 147 -9.24 12.14 -2.23
CA GLY A 147 -7.85 12.46 -2.54
C GLY A 147 -6.88 11.31 -2.22
N ILE A 148 -7.06 10.66 -1.06
CA ILE A 148 -6.28 9.46 -0.71
C ILE A 148 -6.58 8.33 -1.70
N GLY A 149 -7.83 8.15 -2.11
CA GLY A 149 -8.24 7.19 -3.12
C GLY A 149 -7.59 7.46 -4.48
N LEU A 150 -7.57 8.71 -4.94
CA LEU A 150 -6.91 9.12 -6.18
C LEU A 150 -5.41 8.79 -6.15
N TYR A 151 -4.74 9.13 -5.06
CA TYR A 151 -3.35 8.76 -4.84
C TYR A 151 -3.16 7.23 -4.80
N ALA A 152 -4.04 6.52 -4.11
CA ALA A 152 -4.05 5.05 -4.05
C ALA A 152 -4.22 4.43 -5.44
N GLY A 153 -5.14 4.96 -6.23
CA GLY A 153 -5.38 4.52 -7.60
C GLY A 153 -4.20 4.79 -8.53
N ALA A 154 -3.53 5.95 -8.40
CA ALA A 154 -2.42 6.32 -9.25
C ALA A 154 -1.12 5.57 -8.87
N LEU A 155 -0.61 5.78 -7.67
CA LEU A 155 0.73 5.37 -7.28
C LEU A 155 0.76 4.22 -6.27
N GLN A 156 -0.21 4.15 -5.35
CA GLN A 156 -0.26 3.17 -4.25
C GLN A 156 0.94 3.24 -3.28
N ALA A 157 1.98 4.00 -3.60
CA ALA A 157 3.22 4.08 -2.83
C ALA A 157 2.95 4.57 -1.39
N GLY A 158 3.11 3.70 -0.38
CA GLY A 158 2.97 4.09 1.02
C GLY A 158 1.59 4.66 1.40
N VAL A 159 0.55 4.37 0.63
CA VAL A 159 -0.82 4.90 0.83
C VAL A 159 -1.40 4.60 2.20
N GLY A 160 -0.91 3.57 2.86
CA GLY A 160 -1.34 3.24 4.22
C GLY A 160 -1.01 4.33 5.25
N VAL A 161 0.00 5.16 5.00
CA VAL A 161 0.37 6.26 5.90
C VAL A 161 -0.72 7.34 5.93
N PRO A 162 -1.15 7.95 4.79
CA PRO A 162 -2.24 8.91 4.80
C PRO A 162 -3.58 8.32 5.24
N PHE A 163 -3.89 7.06 4.89
CA PHE A 163 -5.09 6.39 5.42
C PHE A 163 -5.07 6.28 6.94
N LEU A 164 -3.97 5.78 7.49
CA LEU A 164 -3.86 5.60 8.93
C LEU A 164 -3.94 6.95 9.66
N PHE A 165 -3.27 7.99 9.13
CA PHE A 165 -3.34 9.34 9.67
C PHE A 165 -4.79 9.87 9.70
N ALA A 166 -5.53 9.77 8.59
CA ALA A 166 -6.91 10.23 8.50
C ALA A 166 -7.85 9.47 9.47
N LEU A 167 -7.67 8.14 9.57
CA LEU A 167 -8.47 7.31 10.45
C LEU A 167 -8.18 7.56 11.94
N LEU A 168 -6.92 7.74 12.31
CA LEU A 168 -6.53 8.09 13.68
C LEU A 168 -7.05 9.48 14.08
N HIS A 169 -7.00 10.46 13.15
CA HIS A 169 -7.56 11.78 13.37
C HIS A 169 -9.08 11.75 13.58
N SER A 170 -9.76 10.77 13.00
CA SER A 170 -11.20 10.52 13.23
C SER A 170 -11.49 9.80 14.56
N GLY A 171 -10.53 9.68 15.47
CA GLY A 171 -10.70 9.10 16.81
C GLY A 171 -10.75 7.56 16.84
N LYS A 172 -10.33 6.88 15.75
CA LYS A 172 -10.30 5.42 15.72
C LYS A 172 -9.13 4.86 16.51
N ASP A 173 -9.39 3.76 17.23
CA ASP A 173 -8.32 2.97 17.85
C ASP A 173 -7.29 2.51 16.80
N PRO A 174 -5.98 2.55 17.09
CA PRO A 174 -4.92 2.23 16.12
C PRO A 174 -5.05 0.86 15.46
N VAL A 175 -5.47 -0.17 16.18
CA VAL A 175 -5.60 -1.53 15.63
C VAL A 175 -6.82 -1.61 14.70
N ARG A 176 -7.95 -1.01 15.11
CA ARG A 176 -9.15 -0.89 14.27
C ARG A 176 -8.90 -0.01 13.04
N ALA A 177 -8.24 1.14 13.21
CA ALA A 177 -7.84 2.00 12.10
C ALA A 177 -6.98 1.26 11.09
N ASN A 178 -6.04 0.43 11.55
CA ASN A 178 -5.23 -0.40 10.69
C ASN A 178 -6.05 -1.47 9.95
N ALA A 179 -7.00 -2.12 10.61
CA ALA A 179 -7.89 -3.09 9.97
C ALA A 179 -8.78 -2.44 8.90
N ILE A 180 -9.35 -1.26 9.18
CA ILE A 180 -10.15 -0.47 8.22
C ILE A 180 -9.26 -0.05 7.03
N LYS A 181 -8.07 0.49 7.28
CA LYS A 181 -7.09 0.85 6.24
C LYS A 181 -6.85 -0.31 5.27
N ILE A 182 -6.60 -1.52 5.79
CA ILE A 182 -6.38 -2.71 4.96
C ILE A 182 -7.61 -3.05 4.13
N GLY A 183 -8.80 -3.02 4.73
CA GLY A 183 -10.05 -3.27 4.01
C GLY A 183 -10.30 -2.28 2.89
N VAL A 184 -10.11 -0.98 3.14
CA VAL A 184 -10.27 0.08 2.12
C VAL A 184 -9.20 -0.01 1.04
N THR A 185 -7.97 -0.38 1.40
CA THR A 185 -6.91 -0.65 0.42
C THR A 185 -7.28 -1.83 -0.49
N ALA A 186 -7.93 -2.87 0.04
CA ALA A 186 -8.46 -3.97 -0.77
C ALA A 186 -9.51 -3.48 -1.78
N LEU A 187 -10.44 -2.62 -1.37
CA LEU A 187 -11.45 -2.03 -2.26
C LEU A 187 -10.81 -1.14 -3.34
N SER A 188 -9.84 -0.31 -2.95
CA SER A 188 -9.05 0.49 -3.90
C SER A 188 -8.36 -0.39 -4.95
N ALA A 189 -7.68 -1.46 -4.51
CA ALA A 189 -7.04 -2.39 -5.42
C ALA A 189 -8.04 -3.14 -6.31
N LEU A 190 -9.20 -3.53 -5.76
CA LEU A 190 -10.25 -4.24 -6.49
C LEU A 190 -10.79 -3.42 -7.69
N VAL A 191 -10.93 -2.11 -7.55
CA VAL A 191 -11.38 -1.25 -8.66
C VAL A 191 -10.23 -0.86 -9.60
N ALA A 192 -9.00 -0.78 -9.10
CA ALA A 192 -7.86 -0.42 -9.92
C ALA A 192 -7.32 -1.58 -10.79
N VAL A 193 -7.30 -2.82 -10.26
CA VAL A 193 -6.77 -4.00 -10.96
C VAL A 193 -7.40 -4.19 -12.36
N PRO A 194 -8.72 -4.14 -12.53
CA PRO A 194 -9.32 -4.27 -13.87
C PRO A 194 -8.79 -3.23 -14.86
N ILE A 195 -8.56 -1.98 -14.44
CA ILE A 195 -8.04 -0.92 -15.30
C ILE A 195 -6.67 -1.28 -15.85
N PHE A 196 -5.74 -1.69 -14.97
CA PHE A 196 -4.40 -2.11 -15.39
C PHE A 196 -4.43 -3.36 -16.27
N ILE A 197 -5.34 -4.31 -16.01
CA ILE A 197 -5.53 -5.50 -16.87
C ILE A 197 -5.99 -5.09 -18.28
N PHE A 198 -6.99 -4.19 -18.38
CA PHE A 198 -7.52 -3.73 -19.67
C PHE A 198 -6.50 -2.93 -20.49
N HIS A 199 -5.55 -2.24 -19.84
CA HIS A 199 -4.46 -1.53 -20.52
C HIS A 199 -3.24 -2.43 -20.82
N GLY A 200 -3.26 -3.69 -20.39
CA GLY A 200 -2.13 -4.60 -20.58
C GLY A 200 -0.98 -4.38 -19.58
N ASP A 201 -1.20 -3.59 -18.54
CA ASP A 201 -0.19 -3.18 -17.58
C ASP A 201 -0.07 -4.18 -16.39
N VAL A 202 -0.04 -5.49 -16.72
CA VAL A 202 0.17 -6.56 -15.73
C VAL A 202 1.11 -7.62 -16.27
N ALA A 203 2.25 -7.79 -15.60
CA ALA A 203 3.17 -8.89 -15.82
C ALA A 203 2.73 -10.09 -14.97
N TRP A 204 2.03 -11.05 -15.57
CA TRP A 204 1.33 -12.12 -14.84
C TRP A 204 2.23 -13.04 -14.03
N LEU A 205 3.36 -13.50 -14.60
CA LEU A 205 4.27 -14.41 -13.89
C LEU A 205 4.90 -13.72 -12.65
N PRO A 206 5.49 -12.51 -12.76
CA PRO A 206 5.89 -11.73 -11.59
C PRO A 206 4.74 -11.46 -10.60
N ALA A 207 3.51 -11.20 -11.10
CA ALA A 207 2.35 -10.95 -10.24
C ALA A 207 2.01 -12.15 -9.35
N VAL A 208 1.99 -13.37 -9.91
CA VAL A 208 1.69 -14.61 -9.18
C VAL A 208 2.76 -14.89 -8.12
N VAL A 209 4.03 -14.78 -8.48
CA VAL A 209 5.15 -15.01 -7.55
C VAL A 209 5.12 -14.01 -6.40
N LEU A 210 4.92 -12.74 -6.72
CA LEU A 210 4.82 -11.67 -5.73
C LEU A 210 3.60 -11.86 -4.82
N ALA A 211 2.44 -12.23 -5.40
CA ALA A 211 1.20 -12.46 -4.66
C ALA A 211 1.32 -13.63 -3.67
N ALA A 212 2.05 -14.69 -4.02
CA ALA A 212 2.34 -15.79 -3.10
C ALA A 212 3.10 -15.30 -1.86
N GLY A 213 4.12 -14.45 -2.05
CA GLY A 213 4.82 -13.81 -0.94
C GLY A 213 3.92 -12.89 -0.12
N PHE A 214 3.14 -12.06 -0.77
CA PHE A 214 2.19 -11.15 -0.14
C PHE A 214 1.10 -11.87 0.67
N LEU A 215 0.64 -13.04 0.23
CA LEU A 215 -0.34 -13.86 0.94
C LEU A 215 0.18 -14.23 2.35
N VAL A 216 1.40 -14.72 2.42
CA VAL A 216 2.07 -15.06 3.67
C VAL A 216 2.34 -13.81 4.50
N GLY A 217 2.93 -12.79 3.87
CA GLY A 217 3.27 -11.53 4.51
C GLY A 217 2.07 -10.78 5.08
N GLY A 218 0.92 -10.81 4.42
CA GLY A 218 -0.33 -10.21 4.89
C GLY A 218 -0.83 -10.81 6.20
N SER A 219 -0.87 -12.15 6.27
CA SER A 219 -1.29 -12.87 7.47
C SER A 219 -0.33 -12.66 8.64
N LEU A 220 0.98 -12.75 8.38
CA LEU A 220 2.02 -12.52 9.39
C LEU A 220 1.99 -11.07 9.90
N GLY A 221 1.87 -10.11 8.98
CA GLY A 221 1.77 -8.69 9.31
C GLY A 221 0.54 -8.35 10.15
N ALA A 222 -0.63 -8.94 9.83
CA ALA A 222 -1.84 -8.76 10.64
C ALA A 222 -1.66 -9.35 12.05
N SER A 223 -1.06 -10.52 12.17
CA SER A 223 -0.74 -11.13 13.47
C SER A 223 0.22 -10.28 14.29
N ALA A 224 1.24 -9.69 13.64
CA ALA A 224 2.19 -8.79 14.29
C ALA A 224 1.53 -7.46 14.71
N ALA A 225 0.62 -6.90 13.88
CA ALA A 225 -0.13 -5.69 14.20
C ALA A 225 -0.98 -5.85 15.46
N ILE A 226 -1.65 -6.98 15.60
CA ILE A 226 -2.48 -7.31 16.76
C ILE A 226 -1.62 -7.40 18.04
N ARG A 227 -0.38 -7.88 17.92
CA ARG A 227 0.56 -8.03 19.05
C ARG A 227 1.42 -6.78 19.31
N GLY A 228 1.24 -5.68 18.57
CA GLY A 228 1.98 -4.43 18.75
C GLY A 228 3.43 -4.46 18.26
N GLY A 229 3.79 -5.36 17.33
CA GLY A 229 5.16 -5.67 16.89
C GLY A 229 5.75 -4.84 15.75
N ASP A 230 5.54 -3.51 15.71
CA ASP A 230 5.96 -2.69 14.55
C ASP A 230 7.36 -2.02 14.65
N ARG A 231 8.05 -2.14 15.78
CA ARG A 231 9.29 -1.37 16.07
C ARG A 231 10.51 -1.77 15.24
N LEU A 232 10.63 -3.05 14.88
CA LEU A 232 11.83 -3.60 14.20
C LEU A 232 11.84 -3.36 12.68
N ILE A 233 10.68 -3.17 12.07
CA ILE A 233 10.54 -3.12 10.60
C ILE A 233 10.93 -1.75 10.04
N ARG A 234 10.83 -0.70 10.84
CA ARG A 234 10.97 0.70 10.42
C ARG A 234 12.37 1.08 9.93
N PRO A 235 13.47 0.76 10.64
CA PRO A 235 14.81 1.11 10.15
C PRO A 235 15.18 0.36 8.86
N ILE A 236 14.76 -0.91 8.75
CA ILE A 236 14.98 -1.71 7.54
C ILE A 236 14.23 -1.09 6.35
N LEU A 237 12.97 -0.69 6.55
CA LEU A 237 12.19 -0.01 5.53
C LEU A 237 12.85 1.31 5.09
N ALA A 238 13.37 2.10 6.03
CA ALA A 238 14.02 3.37 5.71
C ALA A 238 15.22 3.20 4.78
N VAL A 239 16.13 2.29 5.12
CA VAL A 239 17.33 2.01 4.31
C VAL A 239 16.95 1.49 2.92
N ALA A 240 16.03 0.53 2.86
CA ALA A 240 15.56 -0.03 1.58
C ALA A 240 14.88 1.02 0.71
N VAL A 241 14.01 1.87 1.29
CA VAL A 241 13.29 2.92 0.54
C VAL A 241 14.26 3.97 0.02
N LEU A 242 15.25 4.40 0.79
CA LEU A 242 16.25 5.38 0.33
C LEU A 242 17.07 4.83 -0.85
N GLY A 243 17.56 3.60 -0.76
CA GLY A 243 18.27 2.97 -1.86
C GLY A 243 17.40 2.83 -3.12
N LEU A 244 16.19 2.26 -2.98
CA LEU A 244 15.30 2.04 -4.11
C LEU A 244 14.77 3.36 -4.72
N ALA A 245 14.54 4.41 -3.90
CA ALA A 245 14.15 5.73 -4.40
C ALA A 245 15.24 6.35 -5.28
N GLY A 246 16.52 6.22 -4.90
CA GLY A 246 17.66 6.65 -5.71
C GLY A 246 17.65 6.01 -7.10
N ARG A 247 17.36 4.72 -7.18
CA ARG A 247 17.22 4.00 -8.45
C ARG A 247 16.05 4.51 -9.28
N MET A 248 14.87 4.69 -8.69
CA MET A 248 13.67 5.21 -9.37
C MET A 248 13.85 6.64 -9.90
N LEU A 249 14.69 7.45 -9.23
CA LEU A 249 15.03 8.81 -9.65
C LEU A 249 16.16 8.85 -10.69
N GLY A 250 16.75 7.71 -11.04
CA GLY A 250 17.85 7.62 -12.00
C GLY A 250 19.17 8.18 -11.48
N LEU A 251 19.42 8.12 -10.17
CA LEU A 251 20.66 8.61 -9.56
C LEU A 251 21.82 7.62 -9.75
N TYR A 252 21.53 6.35 -10.03
CA TYR A 252 22.48 5.26 -10.34
C TYR A 252 21.80 4.11 -11.04
#